data_fbb4afb80a454f520e54b1a6ef1f1137
#
_entry.id   fbb4afb80a454f520e54b1a6ef1f1137
#
_cell.length_a   1.000
_cell.length_b   1.000
_cell.length_c   1.000
_cell.angle_alpha   90.00
_cell.angle_beta   90.00
_cell.angle_gamma   90.00
#
_symmetry.space_group_name_H-M   'P 1'
#
loop_
_entity.id
_entity.type
_entity.pdbx_description
1 polymer ?
#
loop_
_entity_poly.entity_id
_entity_poly.type
_entity_poly.pdbx_seq_one_letter_code
_entity_poly.pdbx_strand_id
1 'polypeptide(L)'
;QHLNGLVKATDGALYYNGENIYQNGYDMRALRNQVGLVFQYPEYQLFEIDVLTDVCFGPKNQGLSKEECEKRALEALKLVGLKEKYYKSSPFELSGGQKRRVAIAGVLAMHPKVLVLDEPTAGLDPKGRDDILDQIAELHKVRGITIVLVSHSMEDIAKYVERLIVMNHGEAVFDDEPKKVFSHYKELETMGLAAPQITYIMH
;
A
#
# COMPACT_ATOMS: atom_id res chain seq x y z
N GLN A 1 9.52 3.69 2.84
CA GLN A 1 10.74 2.87 2.71
C GLN A 1 11.41 2.60 4.07
N HIS A 2 11.40 3.55 5.03
CA HIS A 2 11.93 3.33 6.38
C HIS A 2 11.15 2.24 7.14
N LEU A 3 9.82 2.18 6.97
CA LEU A 3 8.93 1.25 7.69
C LEU A 3 9.23 -0.24 7.45
N ASN A 4 9.82 -0.58 6.31
CA ASN A 4 10.24 -1.96 5.98
C ASN A 4 11.77 -2.13 5.94
N GLY A 5 12.51 -1.13 6.45
CA GLY A 5 13.96 -1.15 6.55
C GLY A 5 14.71 -1.18 5.21
N LEU A 6 14.10 -0.73 4.10
CA LEU A 6 14.82 -0.53 2.84
C LEU A 6 15.77 0.67 2.92
N VAL A 7 15.36 1.71 3.64
CA VAL A 7 16.19 2.87 3.93
C VAL A 7 16.38 2.95 5.43
N LYS A 8 17.62 3.06 5.89
CA LYS A 8 17.93 3.26 7.30
C LYS A 8 17.78 4.74 7.66
N ALA A 9 17.17 5.02 8.82
CA ALA A 9 17.13 6.39 9.34
C ALA A 9 18.53 6.89 9.69
N THR A 10 18.78 8.18 9.46
CA THR A 10 20.05 8.82 9.81
C THR A 10 20.23 8.86 11.32
N ASP A 11 19.15 9.10 12.05
CA ASP A 11 19.10 9.12 13.52
C ASP A 11 17.72 8.66 14.00
N GLY A 12 17.58 8.45 15.31
CA GLY A 12 16.35 7.99 15.94
C GLY A 12 16.16 6.47 15.90
N ALA A 13 14.97 6.03 16.27
CA ALA A 13 14.61 4.63 16.36
C ALA A 13 13.24 4.38 15.73
N LEU A 14 13.09 3.20 15.11
CA LEU A 14 11.82 2.71 14.58
C LEU A 14 11.51 1.38 15.25
N TYR A 15 10.29 1.27 15.78
CA TYR A 15 9.86 0.09 16.51
C TYR A 15 8.79 -0.66 15.72
N TYR A 16 8.95 -1.98 15.61
CA TYR A 16 7.94 -2.90 15.14
C TYR A 16 7.63 -3.91 16.25
N ASN A 17 6.37 -3.98 16.67
CA ASN A 17 5.92 -4.80 17.81
C ASN A 17 6.76 -4.58 19.09
N GLY A 18 7.20 -3.35 19.36
CA GLY A 18 7.99 -2.99 20.53
C GLY A 18 9.50 -3.23 20.40
N GLU A 19 9.98 -3.81 19.32
CA GLU A 19 11.40 -4.05 19.07
C GLU A 19 11.98 -3.00 18.11
N ASN A 20 13.14 -2.44 18.45
CA ASN A 20 13.84 -1.50 17.59
C ASN A 20 14.43 -2.24 16.39
N ILE A 21 13.97 -1.91 15.17
CA ILE A 21 14.43 -2.58 13.95
C ILE A 21 15.90 -2.30 13.62
N TYR A 22 16.53 -1.32 14.26
CA TYR A 22 17.94 -0.97 14.06
C TYR A 22 18.88 -1.58 15.08
N GLN A 23 18.36 -2.38 16.03
CA GLN A 23 19.20 -3.09 17.00
C GLN A 23 20.05 -4.18 16.34
N ASN A 24 21.21 -4.48 16.93
CA ASN A 24 22.08 -5.53 16.41
C ASN A 24 21.38 -6.89 16.44
N GLY A 25 21.46 -7.62 15.30
CA GLY A 25 20.86 -8.95 15.17
C GLY A 25 19.37 -8.95 14.85
N TYR A 26 18.73 -7.79 14.62
CA TYR A 26 17.34 -7.75 14.22
C TYR A 26 17.11 -8.42 12.84
N ASP A 27 16.11 -9.29 12.74
CA ASP A 27 15.80 -10.00 11.49
C ASP A 27 15.02 -9.12 10.51
N MET A 28 15.76 -8.41 9.66
CA MET A 28 15.18 -7.56 8.61
C MET A 28 14.41 -8.35 7.55
N ARG A 29 14.71 -9.65 7.35
CA ARG A 29 13.96 -10.50 6.43
C ARG A 29 12.58 -10.81 7.00
N ALA A 30 12.52 -11.14 8.28
CA ALA A 30 11.25 -11.33 8.99
C ALA A 30 10.40 -10.05 8.96
N LEU A 31 10.99 -8.87 9.17
CA LEU A 31 10.29 -7.59 9.05
C LEU A 31 9.67 -7.41 7.66
N ARG A 32 10.45 -7.61 6.60
CA ARG A 32 9.97 -7.45 5.21
C ARG A 32 8.88 -8.45 4.82
N ASN A 33 8.82 -9.60 5.47
CA ASN A 33 7.72 -10.54 5.32
C ASN A 33 6.44 -10.05 6.01
N GLN A 34 6.56 -9.22 7.04
CA GLN A 34 5.41 -8.69 7.80
C GLN A 34 4.96 -7.30 7.30
N VAL A 35 5.88 -6.51 6.76
CA VAL A 35 5.62 -5.14 6.27
C VAL A 35 5.82 -5.11 4.76
N GLY A 36 4.73 -5.32 4.03
CA GLY A 36 4.69 -5.22 2.57
C GLY A 36 4.69 -3.75 2.13
N LEU A 37 5.42 -3.45 1.07
CA LEU A 37 5.49 -2.12 0.48
C LEU A 37 5.15 -2.18 -1.01
N VAL A 38 4.17 -1.40 -1.41
CA VAL A 38 3.81 -1.13 -2.80
C VAL A 38 4.29 0.27 -3.14
N PHE A 39 5.25 0.38 -4.05
CA PHE A 39 5.81 1.67 -4.48
C PHE A 39 4.87 2.42 -5.42
N GLN A 40 5.12 3.70 -5.61
CA GLN A 40 4.52 4.49 -6.68
C GLN A 40 4.84 3.85 -8.05
N TYR A 41 3.82 3.71 -8.92
CA TYR A 41 3.91 3.00 -10.20
C TYR A 41 4.42 1.55 -10.08
N PRO A 42 3.78 0.72 -9.26
CA PRO A 42 4.27 -0.63 -8.95
C PRO A 42 4.25 -1.56 -10.17
N GLU A 43 3.53 -1.19 -11.24
CA GLU A 43 3.48 -1.90 -12.51
C GLU A 43 4.83 -2.01 -13.23
N TYR A 44 5.79 -1.16 -12.90
CA TYR A 44 7.16 -1.26 -13.44
C TYR A 44 8.00 -2.35 -12.77
N GLN A 45 7.49 -2.96 -11.71
CA GLN A 45 8.19 -4.03 -10.98
C GLN A 45 7.87 -5.44 -11.52
N LEU A 46 6.94 -5.55 -12.48
CA LEU A 46 6.56 -6.81 -13.10
C LEU A 46 7.61 -7.24 -14.12
N PHE A 47 8.10 -8.48 -14.02
CA PHE A 47 9.22 -8.95 -14.84
C PHE A 47 9.11 -10.42 -15.28
N GLU A 48 8.19 -11.20 -14.74
CA GLU A 48 8.04 -12.62 -15.05
C GLU A 48 7.28 -12.85 -16.38
N ILE A 49 7.32 -14.09 -16.85
CA ILE A 49 6.72 -14.49 -18.15
C ILE A 49 5.18 -14.44 -18.12
N ASP A 50 4.57 -14.74 -16.99
CA ASP A 50 3.13 -14.66 -16.78
C ASP A 50 2.78 -14.09 -15.40
N VAL A 51 1.55 -13.59 -15.28
CA VAL A 51 1.01 -12.97 -14.08
C VAL A 51 1.09 -13.86 -12.85
N LEU A 52 0.70 -15.14 -12.97
CA LEU A 52 0.69 -16.06 -11.84
C LEU A 52 2.10 -16.29 -11.31
N THR A 53 3.06 -16.47 -12.21
CA THR A 53 4.48 -16.65 -11.87
C THR A 53 5.03 -15.40 -11.18
N ASP A 54 4.67 -14.20 -11.66
CA ASP A 54 5.09 -12.94 -11.04
C ASP A 54 4.58 -12.81 -9.61
N VAL A 55 3.31 -13.10 -9.36
CA VAL A 55 2.71 -13.04 -8.03
C VAL A 55 3.27 -14.13 -7.10
N CYS A 56 3.70 -15.28 -7.63
CA CYS A 56 4.37 -16.33 -6.84
C CYS A 56 5.78 -15.94 -6.37
N PHE A 57 6.40 -14.91 -6.92
CA PHE A 57 7.78 -14.54 -6.63
C PHE A 57 8.02 -14.23 -5.14
N GLY A 58 7.13 -13.43 -4.53
CA GLY A 58 7.19 -13.10 -3.10
C GLY A 58 7.12 -14.34 -2.19
N PRO A 59 6.06 -15.16 -2.29
CA PRO A 59 5.93 -16.43 -1.54
C PRO A 59 7.10 -17.39 -1.75
N LYS A 60 7.63 -17.51 -2.98
CA LYS A 60 8.81 -18.31 -3.29
C LYS A 60 10.05 -17.83 -2.53
N ASN A 61 10.26 -16.52 -2.42
CA ASN A 61 11.36 -15.94 -1.65
C ASN A 61 11.19 -16.15 -0.13
N GLN A 62 9.96 -16.38 0.35
CA GLN A 62 9.70 -16.78 1.73
C GLN A 62 10.06 -18.26 1.97
N GLY A 63 10.39 -19.04 0.93
CA GLY A 63 10.74 -20.46 1.03
C GLY A 63 9.56 -21.41 1.06
N LEU A 64 8.39 -20.97 0.58
CA LEU A 64 7.19 -21.80 0.53
C LEU A 64 7.25 -22.83 -0.61
N SER A 65 6.50 -23.92 -0.47
CA SER A 65 6.35 -24.90 -1.54
C SER A 65 5.67 -24.30 -2.77
N LYS A 66 5.86 -24.94 -3.93
CA LYS A 66 5.23 -24.49 -5.18
C LYS A 66 3.71 -24.42 -5.06
N GLU A 67 3.12 -25.43 -4.45
CA GLU A 67 1.67 -25.54 -4.24
C GLU A 67 1.15 -24.41 -3.37
N GLU A 68 1.86 -24.09 -2.28
CA GLU A 68 1.45 -22.98 -1.38
C GLU A 68 1.66 -21.63 -2.06
N CYS A 69 2.74 -21.45 -2.86
CA CYS A 69 2.94 -20.22 -3.65
C CYS A 69 1.79 -20.00 -4.64
N GLU A 70 1.42 -21.01 -5.42
CA GLU A 70 0.31 -20.93 -6.38
C GLU A 70 -1.03 -20.64 -5.68
N LYS A 71 -1.31 -21.30 -4.57
CA LYS A 71 -2.52 -21.07 -3.77
C LYS A 71 -2.62 -19.63 -3.32
N ARG A 72 -1.56 -19.08 -2.69
CA ARG A 72 -1.53 -17.69 -2.22
C ARG A 72 -1.61 -16.68 -3.35
N ALA A 73 -0.95 -16.97 -4.47
CA ALA A 73 -1.01 -16.12 -5.65
C ALA A 73 -2.43 -16.06 -6.23
N LEU A 74 -3.12 -17.19 -6.38
CA LEU A 74 -4.49 -17.25 -6.86
C LEU A 74 -5.46 -16.51 -5.91
N GLU A 75 -5.31 -16.68 -4.60
CA GLU A 75 -6.09 -15.94 -3.61
C GLU A 75 -5.86 -14.42 -3.73
N ALA A 76 -4.60 -14.00 -3.84
CA ALA A 76 -4.24 -12.59 -3.96
C ALA A 76 -4.77 -11.96 -5.25
N LEU A 77 -4.64 -12.66 -6.39
CA LEU A 77 -5.17 -12.21 -7.68
C LEU A 77 -6.70 -12.07 -7.67
N LYS A 78 -7.40 -12.98 -7.00
CA LYS A 78 -8.84 -12.88 -6.81
C LYS A 78 -9.22 -11.69 -5.92
N LEU A 79 -8.48 -11.45 -4.85
CA LEU A 79 -8.70 -10.33 -3.92
C LEU A 79 -8.58 -8.97 -4.60
N VAL A 80 -7.63 -8.81 -5.53
CA VAL A 80 -7.48 -7.57 -6.31
C VAL A 80 -8.41 -7.51 -7.52
N GLY A 81 -9.34 -8.46 -7.68
CA GLY A 81 -10.34 -8.47 -8.74
C GLY A 81 -9.80 -8.66 -10.15
N LEU A 82 -8.63 -9.30 -10.31
CA LEU A 82 -8.12 -9.65 -11.64
C LEU A 82 -8.85 -10.89 -12.17
N LYS A 83 -9.35 -10.83 -13.41
CA LYS A 83 -10.06 -11.95 -14.03
C LYS A 83 -9.11 -13.11 -14.35
N GLU A 84 -9.52 -14.34 -14.11
CA GLU A 84 -8.72 -15.57 -14.29
C GLU A 84 -8.11 -15.73 -15.68
N LYS A 85 -8.79 -15.25 -16.73
CA LYS A 85 -8.28 -15.29 -18.10
C LYS A 85 -6.93 -14.59 -18.29
N TYR A 86 -6.54 -13.70 -17.37
CA TYR A 86 -5.27 -12.97 -17.41
C TYR A 86 -4.14 -13.65 -16.64
N TYR A 87 -4.41 -14.70 -15.85
CA TYR A 87 -3.39 -15.29 -14.96
C TYR A 87 -2.21 -15.91 -15.72
N LYS A 88 -2.45 -16.37 -16.95
CA LYS A 88 -1.43 -16.94 -17.83
C LYS A 88 -0.98 -15.98 -18.95
N SER A 89 -1.48 -14.75 -18.95
CA SER A 89 -1.03 -13.71 -19.88
C SER A 89 0.27 -13.11 -19.40
N SER A 90 1.04 -12.58 -20.36
CA SER A 90 2.21 -11.76 -20.01
C SER A 90 1.77 -10.50 -19.27
N PRO A 91 2.44 -10.10 -18.18
CA PRO A 91 2.17 -8.82 -17.53
C PRO A 91 2.22 -7.63 -18.48
N PHE A 92 3.06 -7.71 -19.51
CA PHE A 92 3.24 -6.62 -20.49
C PHE A 92 2.03 -6.39 -21.40
N GLU A 93 1.16 -7.39 -21.57
CA GLU A 93 -0.08 -7.31 -22.35
C GLU A 93 -1.26 -6.69 -21.58
N LEU A 94 -1.10 -6.46 -20.28
CA LEU A 94 -2.13 -5.92 -19.40
C LEU A 94 -2.25 -4.40 -19.52
N SER A 95 -3.45 -3.86 -19.26
CA SER A 95 -3.63 -2.42 -19.04
C SER A 95 -2.89 -1.95 -17.77
N GLY A 96 -2.61 -0.65 -17.66
CA GLY A 96 -1.93 -0.08 -16.49
C GLY A 96 -2.62 -0.42 -15.17
N GLY A 97 -3.96 -0.29 -15.11
CA GLY A 97 -4.73 -0.67 -13.92
C GLY A 97 -4.67 -2.16 -13.60
N GLN A 98 -4.63 -3.04 -14.62
CA GLN A 98 -4.47 -4.48 -14.42
C GLN A 98 -3.05 -4.82 -13.91
N LYS A 99 -2.00 -4.22 -14.49
CA LYS A 99 -0.61 -4.36 -14.00
C LYS A 99 -0.49 -3.96 -12.54
N ARG A 100 -1.10 -2.84 -12.16
CA ARG A 100 -1.11 -2.36 -10.78
C ARG A 100 -1.77 -3.35 -9.83
N ARG A 101 -2.90 -3.93 -10.21
CA ARG A 101 -3.56 -5.01 -9.45
C ARG A 101 -2.63 -6.22 -9.26
N VAL A 102 -1.90 -6.62 -10.30
CA VAL A 102 -0.92 -7.72 -10.23
C VAL A 102 0.20 -7.39 -9.25
N ALA A 103 0.76 -6.18 -9.31
CA ALA A 103 1.83 -5.77 -8.41
C ALA A 103 1.37 -5.71 -6.94
N ILE A 104 0.15 -5.22 -6.66
CA ILE A 104 -0.44 -5.27 -5.33
C ILE A 104 -0.65 -6.72 -4.89
N ALA A 105 -1.16 -7.60 -5.79
CA ALA A 105 -1.33 -9.02 -5.49
C ALA A 105 -0.01 -9.72 -5.13
N GLY A 106 1.10 -9.38 -5.80
CA GLY A 106 2.44 -9.89 -5.48
C GLY A 106 2.86 -9.62 -4.05
N VAL A 107 2.56 -8.44 -3.53
CA VAL A 107 2.82 -8.10 -2.12
C VAL A 107 1.82 -8.80 -1.19
N LEU A 108 0.54 -8.85 -1.54
CA LEU A 108 -0.50 -9.50 -0.73
C LEU A 108 -0.32 -11.01 -0.60
N ALA A 109 0.23 -11.67 -1.63
CA ALA A 109 0.52 -13.11 -1.61
C ALA A 109 1.55 -13.49 -0.54
N MET A 110 2.36 -12.54 -0.07
CA MET A 110 3.28 -12.72 1.06
C MET A 110 2.57 -12.76 2.42
N HIS A 111 1.28 -12.48 2.50
CA HIS A 111 0.46 -12.36 3.71
C HIS A 111 1.05 -11.38 4.75
N PRO A 112 1.32 -10.12 4.37
CA PRO A 112 1.87 -9.14 5.29
C PRO A 112 0.86 -8.79 6.39
N LYS A 113 1.35 -8.35 7.55
CA LYS A 113 0.55 -7.78 8.65
C LYS A 113 0.28 -6.28 8.45
N VAL A 114 1.22 -5.61 7.81
CA VAL A 114 1.14 -4.20 7.46
C VAL A 114 1.36 -4.06 5.96
N LEU A 115 0.49 -3.34 5.28
CA LEU A 115 0.62 -3.00 3.86
C LEU A 115 0.80 -1.49 3.72
N VAL A 116 1.96 -1.08 3.27
CA VAL A 116 2.27 0.33 2.96
C VAL A 116 2.05 0.54 1.47
N LEU A 117 1.23 1.51 1.13
CA LEU A 117 0.86 1.85 -0.24
C LEU A 117 1.31 3.29 -0.51
N ASP A 118 2.26 3.46 -1.41
CA ASP A 118 2.81 4.77 -1.79
C ASP A 118 2.16 5.22 -3.10
N GLU A 119 1.24 6.19 -3.01
CA GLU A 119 0.47 6.72 -4.15
C GLU A 119 -0.15 5.62 -5.04
N PRO A 120 -0.93 4.67 -4.49
CA PRO A 120 -1.37 3.49 -5.24
C PRO A 120 -2.34 3.80 -6.38
N THR A 121 -2.87 5.02 -6.43
CA THR A 121 -3.85 5.47 -7.41
C THR A 121 -3.29 6.46 -8.44
N ALA A 122 -2.00 6.81 -8.36
CA ALA A 122 -1.37 7.75 -9.27
C ALA A 122 -1.52 7.34 -10.74
N GLY A 123 -2.00 8.25 -11.58
CA GLY A 123 -2.16 8.00 -13.03
C GLY A 123 -3.33 7.10 -13.43
N LEU A 124 -4.21 6.73 -12.49
CA LEU A 124 -5.46 6.04 -12.81
C LEU A 124 -6.59 7.03 -13.11
N ASP A 125 -7.56 6.59 -13.93
CA ASP A 125 -8.82 7.26 -14.08
C ASP A 125 -9.65 7.17 -12.78
N PRO A 126 -10.67 8.04 -12.58
CA PRO A 126 -11.44 8.08 -11.34
C PRO A 126 -12.04 6.73 -10.95
N LYS A 127 -12.57 5.98 -11.91
CA LYS A 127 -13.15 4.66 -11.66
C LYS A 127 -12.10 3.64 -11.21
N GLY A 128 -10.96 3.58 -11.91
CA GLY A 128 -9.86 2.68 -11.55
C GLY A 128 -9.29 2.98 -10.17
N ARG A 129 -9.27 4.27 -9.78
CA ARG A 129 -8.88 4.74 -8.46
C ARG A 129 -9.84 4.22 -7.38
N ASP A 130 -11.13 4.48 -7.53
CA ASP A 130 -12.15 4.02 -6.58
C ASP A 130 -12.14 2.49 -6.47
N ASP A 131 -12.08 1.77 -7.58
CA ASP A 131 -12.03 0.31 -7.60
C ASP A 131 -10.85 -0.26 -6.79
N ILE A 132 -9.67 0.34 -6.86
CA ILE A 132 -8.49 -0.10 -6.10
C ILE A 132 -8.62 0.23 -4.62
N LEU A 133 -9.05 1.45 -4.27
CA LEU A 133 -9.20 1.87 -2.87
C LEU A 133 -10.30 1.10 -2.16
N ASP A 134 -11.43 0.84 -2.82
CA ASP A 134 -12.52 0.00 -2.28
C ASP A 134 -12.02 -1.42 -1.98
N GLN A 135 -11.21 -2.02 -2.87
CA GLN A 135 -10.60 -3.34 -2.65
C GLN A 135 -9.61 -3.33 -1.47
N ILE A 136 -8.79 -2.27 -1.34
CA ILE A 136 -7.88 -2.11 -0.21
C ILE A 136 -8.65 -1.97 1.11
N ALA A 137 -9.72 -1.18 1.12
CA ALA A 137 -10.59 -1.03 2.29
C ALA A 137 -11.27 -2.35 2.68
N GLU A 138 -11.72 -3.14 1.70
CA GLU A 138 -12.30 -4.47 1.93
C GLU A 138 -11.26 -5.44 2.52
N LEU A 139 -10.01 -5.41 2.00
CA LEU A 139 -8.90 -6.19 2.57
C LEU A 139 -8.64 -5.88 4.04
N HIS A 140 -8.65 -4.60 4.41
CA HIS A 140 -8.51 -4.17 5.81
C HIS A 140 -9.61 -4.79 6.68
N LYS A 141 -10.87 -4.69 6.25
CA LYS A 141 -12.03 -5.19 6.98
C LYS A 141 -12.04 -6.72 7.13
N VAL A 142 -11.75 -7.45 6.04
CA VAL A 142 -11.85 -8.92 6.00
C VAL A 142 -10.65 -9.61 6.63
N ARG A 143 -9.44 -9.09 6.43
CA ARG A 143 -8.21 -9.74 6.88
C ARG A 143 -7.55 -9.08 8.09
N GLY A 144 -8.03 -7.92 8.54
CA GLY A 144 -7.44 -7.18 9.66
C GLY A 144 -6.01 -6.70 9.40
N ILE A 145 -5.64 -6.52 8.12
CA ILE A 145 -4.31 -6.02 7.74
C ILE A 145 -4.25 -4.53 8.07
N THR A 146 -3.20 -4.07 8.74
CA THR A 146 -2.97 -2.63 8.92
C THR A 146 -2.59 -2.01 7.57
N ILE A 147 -3.32 -0.98 7.13
CA ILE A 147 -3.02 -0.25 5.89
C ILE A 147 -2.41 1.10 6.24
N VAL A 148 -1.27 1.41 5.63
CA VAL A 148 -0.66 2.74 5.63
C VAL A 148 -0.73 3.29 4.21
N LEU A 149 -1.63 4.24 3.98
CA LEU A 149 -1.83 4.89 2.70
C LEU A 149 -1.06 6.21 2.67
N VAL A 150 -0.11 6.35 1.76
CA VAL A 150 0.53 7.62 1.44
C VAL A 150 -0.15 8.18 0.21
N SER A 151 -0.75 9.36 0.32
CA SER A 151 -1.46 10.01 -0.77
C SER A 151 -1.47 11.53 -0.60
N HIS A 152 -1.54 12.25 -1.71
CA HIS A 152 -1.80 13.69 -1.77
C HIS A 152 -3.28 14.00 -2.09
N SER A 153 -4.11 12.96 -2.30
CA SER A 153 -5.54 13.11 -2.57
C SER A 153 -6.31 13.22 -1.26
N MET A 154 -6.70 14.43 -0.89
CA MET A 154 -7.47 14.66 0.34
C MET A 154 -8.86 14.02 0.31
N GLU A 155 -9.46 13.88 -0.87
CA GLU A 155 -10.73 13.18 -1.07
C GLU A 155 -10.62 11.69 -0.73
N ASP A 156 -9.55 11.02 -1.19
CA ASP A 156 -9.30 9.61 -0.88
C ASP A 156 -9.06 9.42 0.62
N ILE A 157 -8.24 10.29 1.22
CA ILE A 157 -7.95 10.27 2.65
C ILE A 157 -9.25 10.44 3.45
N ALA A 158 -10.08 11.44 3.12
CA ALA A 158 -11.35 11.68 3.82
C ALA A 158 -12.30 10.47 3.76
N LYS A 159 -12.28 9.72 2.65
CA LYS A 159 -13.18 8.59 2.41
C LYS A 159 -12.71 7.28 3.05
N TYR A 160 -11.40 7.02 3.07
CA TYR A 160 -10.88 5.67 3.32
C TYR A 160 -10.06 5.51 4.60
N VAL A 161 -9.58 6.59 5.25
CA VAL A 161 -8.70 6.46 6.41
C VAL A 161 -9.39 6.85 7.71
N GLU A 162 -9.01 6.19 8.80
CA GLU A 162 -9.51 6.45 10.16
C GLU A 162 -8.59 7.38 10.95
N ARG A 163 -7.31 7.44 10.59
CA ARG A 163 -6.29 8.29 11.20
C ARG A 163 -5.46 8.95 10.12
N LEU A 164 -5.22 10.24 10.25
CA LEU A 164 -4.44 11.05 9.32
C LEU A 164 -3.23 11.65 10.01
N ILE A 165 -2.05 11.39 9.44
CA ILE A 165 -0.79 12.03 9.83
C ILE A 165 -0.39 12.97 8.68
N VAL A 166 -0.29 14.25 8.96
CA VAL A 166 0.16 15.26 7.99
C VAL A 166 1.64 15.56 8.23
N MET A 167 2.43 15.38 7.16
CA MET A 167 3.86 15.65 7.17
C MET A 167 4.15 16.99 6.50
N ASN A 168 4.92 17.87 7.14
CA ASN A 168 5.38 19.11 6.58
C ASN A 168 6.84 19.36 6.95
N HIS A 169 7.71 19.62 5.98
CA HIS A 169 9.14 19.81 6.17
C HIS A 169 9.85 18.74 7.03
N GLY A 170 9.39 17.47 6.93
CA GLY A 170 9.97 16.34 7.67
C GLY A 170 9.40 16.16 9.09
N GLU A 171 8.46 16.98 9.52
CA GLU A 171 7.80 16.91 10.82
C GLU A 171 6.35 16.47 10.68
N ALA A 172 5.84 15.68 11.64
CA ALA A 172 4.43 15.37 11.76
C ALA A 172 3.71 16.55 12.44
N VAL A 173 2.97 17.34 11.65
CA VAL A 173 2.29 18.56 12.15
C VAL A 173 0.88 18.30 12.65
N PHE A 174 0.23 17.27 12.13
CA PHE A 174 -1.06 16.77 12.62
C PHE A 174 -1.03 15.26 12.72
N ASP A 175 -1.73 14.73 13.71
CA ASP A 175 -1.93 13.29 13.92
C ASP A 175 -3.25 13.08 14.67
N ASP A 176 -4.35 12.94 13.92
CA ASP A 176 -5.70 12.76 14.48
C ASP A 176 -6.66 12.15 13.43
N GLU A 177 -7.93 12.06 13.77
CA GLU A 177 -8.99 11.68 12.83
C GLU A 177 -9.08 12.70 11.67
N PRO A 178 -9.35 12.25 10.42
CA PRO A 178 -9.40 13.14 9.25
C PRO A 178 -10.33 14.35 9.45
N LYS A 179 -11.51 14.14 10.07
CA LYS A 179 -12.48 15.21 10.32
C LYS A 179 -11.91 16.33 11.19
N LYS A 180 -11.11 16.01 12.20
CA LYS A 180 -10.46 16.98 13.08
C LYS A 180 -9.33 17.72 12.34
N VAL A 181 -8.49 16.96 11.61
CA VAL A 181 -7.41 17.55 10.83
C VAL A 181 -7.96 18.51 9.77
N PHE A 182 -9.00 18.13 9.03
CA PHE A 182 -9.61 18.98 8.01
C PHE A 182 -10.33 20.21 8.58
N SER A 183 -10.69 20.26 9.86
CA SER A 183 -11.19 21.48 10.49
C SER A 183 -10.13 22.60 10.54
N HIS A 184 -8.84 22.25 10.45
CA HIS A 184 -7.71 23.16 10.32
C HIS A 184 -7.35 23.49 8.85
N TYR A 185 -8.34 23.52 7.96
CA TYR A 185 -8.12 23.65 6.51
C TYR A 185 -7.27 24.88 6.14
N LYS A 186 -7.40 26.01 6.85
CA LYS A 186 -6.59 27.21 6.63
C LYS A 186 -5.09 26.99 6.88
N GLU A 187 -4.76 26.20 7.90
CA GLU A 187 -3.37 25.83 8.19
C GLU A 187 -2.85 24.85 7.13
N LEU A 188 -3.66 23.88 6.70
CA LEU A 188 -3.31 22.96 5.62
C LEU A 188 -3.02 23.70 4.32
N GLU A 189 -3.81 24.72 3.98
CA GLU A 189 -3.57 25.57 2.79
C GLU A 189 -2.21 26.28 2.84
N THR A 190 -1.77 26.74 4.01
CA THR A 190 -0.43 27.34 4.14
C THR A 190 0.71 26.38 3.86
N MET A 191 0.44 25.06 3.99
CA MET A 191 1.37 23.97 3.70
C MET A 191 1.24 23.44 2.27
N GLY A 192 0.36 24.06 1.45
CA GLY A 192 0.08 23.63 0.07
C GLY A 192 -0.84 22.41 -0.03
N LEU A 193 -1.57 22.07 1.05
CA LEU A 193 -2.53 20.98 1.09
C LEU A 193 -3.96 21.56 1.05
N ALA A 194 -4.76 21.14 0.06
CA ALA A 194 -6.18 21.47 0.02
C ALA A 194 -6.97 20.51 0.92
N ALA A 195 -7.99 21.01 1.62
CA ALA A 195 -8.95 20.14 2.27
C ALA A 195 -9.94 19.56 1.23
N PRO A 196 -10.70 18.48 1.56
CA PRO A 196 -11.76 17.98 0.71
C PRO A 196 -12.78 19.07 0.40
N GLN A 197 -13.36 19.06 -0.82
CA GLN A 197 -14.30 20.11 -1.25
C GLN A 197 -15.48 20.31 -0.30
N ILE A 198 -15.97 19.23 0.31
CA ILE A 198 -17.07 19.29 1.26
C ILE A 198 -16.73 20.13 2.51
N THR A 199 -15.47 20.20 2.91
CA THR A 199 -15.01 21.00 4.05
C THR A 199 -15.29 22.50 3.83
N TYR A 200 -15.09 22.97 2.59
CA TYR A 200 -15.32 24.38 2.23
C TYR A 200 -16.79 24.77 2.12
N ILE A 201 -17.69 23.79 1.98
CA ILE A 201 -19.13 24.03 1.89
C ILE A 201 -19.76 24.12 3.29
N MET A 202 -19.14 23.46 4.27
CA MET A 202 -19.67 23.36 5.64
C MET A 202 -19.18 24.49 6.56
N HIS A 203 -18.29 25.35 6.10
CA HIS A 203 -17.74 26.53 6.77
C HIS A 203 -18.02 27.82 6.00
#